data_f143b69b99ef4367b65ae419ac034c24
#
_entry.id   f143b69b99ef4367b65ae419ac034c24
#
_cell.length_a   1.000
_cell.length_b   1.000
_cell.length_c   1.000
_cell.angle_alpha   90.00
_cell.angle_beta   90.00
_cell.angle_gamma   90.00
#
_symmetry.space_group_name_H-M   'P 1'
#
loop_
_entity.id
_entity.type
_entity.pdbx_description
1 polymer ?
#
loop_
_entity_poly.entity_id
_entity_poly.type
_entity_poly.pdbx_seq_one_letter_code
_entity_poly.pdbx_strand_id
1 'polypeptide(L)'
;MKSCFAVLITLSFSSCNSGKNATSHQPGKISPTHAAAHQVIDAWHIAAAKADATAFFAAMSENSIYIGTDATERWTKSEFVAFAKPYFDRGKAWDFKPYDRNLHVTSDGKHAWFSELLTTWMGVCRGSGVLTYTKSGWKIDQYHLSVTVPNDLIKDFITLVNDFNNRKK
;
A
#
# COMPACT_ATOMS: atom_id res chain seq x y z
N MET A 1 -38.79 43.71 -72.33
CA MET A 1 -38.81 43.75 -70.84
C MET A 1 -39.06 42.31 -70.36
N LYS A 2 -37.99 41.57 -70.06
CA LYS A 2 -38.09 40.23 -69.43
C LYS A 2 -37.08 40.20 -68.28
N SER A 3 -37.62 40.19 -67.09
CA SER A 3 -36.84 40.17 -65.87
C SER A 3 -36.43 38.69 -65.55
N CYS A 4 -35.13 38.43 -65.50
CA CYS A 4 -34.60 37.15 -65.02
C CYS A 4 -34.31 37.25 -63.51
N PHE A 5 -35.05 36.44 -62.69
CA PHE A 5 -34.76 36.21 -61.29
C PHE A 5 -33.72 35.09 -61.18
N ALA A 6 -32.57 35.41 -60.69
CA ALA A 6 -31.57 34.40 -60.30
C ALA A 6 -31.81 33.94 -58.85
N VAL A 7 -32.09 32.63 -58.66
CA VAL A 7 -32.22 31.99 -57.35
C VAL A 7 -30.85 31.58 -56.97
N LEU A 8 -30.34 32.15 -55.85
CA LEU A 8 -29.11 31.73 -55.21
C LEU A 8 -29.46 30.60 -54.24
N ILE A 9 -28.97 29.38 -54.53
CA ILE A 9 -29.05 28.22 -53.59
C ILE A 9 -27.80 28.26 -52.77
N THR A 10 -27.93 28.56 -51.47
CA THR A 10 -26.85 28.43 -50.48
C THR A 10 -26.84 27.00 -49.92
N LEU A 11 -25.81 26.22 -50.29
CA LEU A 11 -25.54 24.93 -49.67
C LEU A 11 -24.89 25.15 -48.31
N SER A 12 -25.61 24.83 -47.24
CA SER A 12 -25.05 24.78 -45.89
C SER A 12 -24.34 23.42 -45.66
N PHE A 13 -23.03 23.43 -45.62
CA PHE A 13 -22.26 22.27 -45.20
C PHE A 13 -22.32 22.15 -43.65
N SER A 14 -23.12 21.20 -43.16
CA SER A 14 -23.06 20.77 -41.75
C SER A 14 -21.78 19.95 -41.55
N SER A 15 -20.77 20.55 -40.94
CA SER A 15 -19.56 19.87 -40.50
C SER A 15 -19.89 19.08 -39.25
N CYS A 16 -20.06 17.76 -39.36
CA CYS A 16 -20.06 16.85 -38.21
C CYS A 16 -18.64 16.78 -37.60
N ASN A 17 -18.43 17.56 -36.55
CA ASN A 17 -17.21 17.48 -35.75
C ASN A 17 -17.32 16.28 -34.82
N SER A 18 -16.83 15.12 -35.27
CA SER A 18 -16.63 13.94 -34.42
C SER A 18 -15.49 14.22 -33.44
N GLY A 19 -15.82 14.87 -32.33
CA GLY A 19 -14.91 15.04 -31.22
C GLY A 19 -14.51 13.66 -30.65
N LYS A 20 -13.33 13.18 -31.06
CA LYS A 20 -12.66 12.08 -30.34
C LYS A 20 -12.32 12.60 -28.95
N ASN A 21 -13.13 12.22 -27.96
CA ASN A 21 -12.75 12.36 -26.56
C ASN A 21 -11.52 11.49 -26.32
N ALA A 22 -10.34 12.03 -26.62
CA ALA A 22 -9.10 11.52 -26.07
C ALA A 22 -9.16 11.76 -24.56
N THR A 23 -9.50 10.73 -23.80
CA THR A 23 -9.32 10.73 -22.34
C THR A 23 -7.83 10.89 -22.09
N SER A 24 -7.39 12.13 -21.92
CA SER A 24 -6.03 12.41 -21.45
C SER A 24 -5.95 11.81 -20.05
N HIS A 25 -5.23 10.71 -19.93
CA HIS A 25 -4.82 10.16 -18.66
C HIS A 25 -3.82 11.17 -18.06
N GLN A 26 -4.34 12.20 -17.41
CA GLN A 26 -3.51 13.06 -16.57
C GLN A 26 -2.99 12.19 -15.44
N PRO A 27 -1.68 12.16 -15.16
CA PRO A 27 -1.18 11.53 -13.93
C PRO A 27 -1.97 12.12 -12.78
N GLY A 28 -2.75 11.25 -12.10
CA GLY A 28 -3.73 11.67 -11.09
C GLY A 28 -3.06 12.55 -10.07
N LYS A 29 -3.57 13.76 -9.88
CA LYS A 29 -3.22 14.63 -8.77
C LYS A 29 -3.38 13.78 -7.51
N ILE A 30 -2.27 13.43 -6.84
CA ILE A 30 -2.31 12.72 -5.56
C ILE A 30 -3.22 13.55 -4.65
N SER A 31 -4.36 12.98 -4.25
CA SER A 31 -5.26 13.67 -3.32
C SER A 31 -4.54 13.84 -1.98
N PRO A 32 -4.82 14.88 -1.18
CA PRO A 32 -4.24 15.04 0.15
C PRO A 32 -4.40 13.77 1.01
N THR A 33 -5.52 13.07 0.87
CA THR A 33 -5.83 11.82 1.56
C THR A 33 -4.86 10.70 1.19
N HIS A 34 -4.52 10.57 -0.10
CA HIS A 34 -3.56 9.58 -0.59
C HIS A 34 -2.14 9.86 -0.08
N ALA A 35 -1.69 11.11 -0.18
CA ALA A 35 -0.39 11.53 0.34
C ALA A 35 -0.28 11.33 1.86
N ALA A 36 -1.33 11.64 2.62
CA ALA A 36 -1.37 11.43 4.06
C ALA A 36 -1.28 9.95 4.46
N ALA A 37 -1.88 9.04 3.68
CA ALA A 37 -1.76 7.61 3.92
C ALA A 37 -0.31 7.13 3.72
N HIS A 38 0.38 7.58 2.66
CA HIS A 38 1.81 7.30 2.48
C HIS A 38 2.65 7.79 3.66
N GLN A 39 2.41 9.03 4.11
CA GLN A 39 3.16 9.63 5.22
C GLN A 39 3.02 8.84 6.53
N VAL A 40 1.84 8.30 6.83
CA VAL A 40 1.64 7.46 8.03
C VAL A 40 2.47 6.20 7.95
N ILE A 41 2.52 5.52 6.80
CA ILE A 41 3.30 4.29 6.63
C ILE A 41 4.81 4.62 6.74
N ASP A 42 5.27 5.71 6.12
CA ASP A 42 6.67 6.13 6.19
C ASP A 42 7.07 6.47 7.63
N ALA A 43 6.25 7.25 8.33
CA ALA A 43 6.48 7.60 9.73
C ALA A 43 6.51 6.36 10.63
N TRP A 44 5.67 5.36 10.34
CA TRP A 44 5.61 4.11 11.07
C TRP A 44 6.91 3.30 10.92
N HIS A 45 7.44 3.16 9.69
CA HIS A 45 8.74 2.53 9.47
C HIS A 45 9.89 3.29 10.15
N ILE A 46 9.85 4.62 10.08
CA ILE A 46 10.85 5.47 10.74
C ILE A 46 10.80 5.28 12.27
N ALA A 47 9.61 5.19 12.86
CA ALA A 47 9.44 4.96 14.29
C ALA A 47 10.01 3.60 14.71
N ALA A 48 9.81 2.53 13.92
CA ALA A 48 10.43 1.24 14.14
C ALA A 48 11.97 1.32 14.09
N ALA A 49 12.52 1.96 13.07
CA ALA A 49 13.96 2.11 12.90
C ALA A 49 14.62 2.89 14.05
N LYS A 50 13.90 3.85 14.64
CA LYS A 50 14.34 4.66 15.79
C LYS A 50 14.01 4.03 17.14
N ALA A 51 13.36 2.88 17.15
CA ALA A 51 12.81 2.26 18.37
C ALA A 51 11.87 3.21 19.17
N ASP A 52 11.13 4.07 18.46
CA ASP A 52 10.08 4.93 19.05
C ASP A 52 8.78 4.13 19.18
N ALA A 53 8.64 3.41 20.30
CA ALA A 53 7.45 2.61 20.57
C ALA A 53 6.16 3.44 20.58
N THR A 54 6.22 4.66 21.13
CA THR A 54 5.05 5.54 21.24
C THR A 54 4.51 5.90 19.88
N ALA A 55 5.35 6.43 18.98
CA ALA A 55 4.95 6.78 17.63
C ALA A 55 4.54 5.54 16.82
N PHE A 56 5.27 4.43 16.96
CA PHE A 56 5.01 3.18 16.24
C PHE A 56 3.61 2.65 16.55
N PHE A 57 3.28 2.44 17.82
CA PHE A 57 1.98 1.88 18.20
C PHE A 57 0.83 2.90 18.12
N ALA A 58 1.10 4.21 18.20
CA ALA A 58 0.09 5.23 17.96
C ALA A 58 -0.39 5.28 16.50
N ALA A 59 0.42 4.85 15.55
CA ALA A 59 0.02 4.74 14.14
C ALA A 59 -0.93 3.57 13.87
N MET A 60 -0.96 2.56 14.74
CA MET A 60 -1.84 1.40 14.64
C MET A 60 -3.19 1.68 15.30
N SER A 61 -4.29 1.17 14.72
CA SER A 61 -5.61 1.23 15.35
C SER A 61 -5.68 0.30 16.57
N GLU A 62 -6.66 0.51 17.45
CA GLU A 62 -6.82 -0.33 18.65
C GLU A 62 -7.13 -1.80 18.32
N ASN A 63 -7.86 -2.03 17.22
CA ASN A 63 -8.22 -3.37 16.76
C ASN A 63 -7.27 -3.91 15.69
N SER A 64 -6.10 -3.31 15.53
CA SER A 64 -5.16 -3.71 14.49
C SER A 64 -4.61 -5.11 14.71
N ILE A 65 -4.30 -5.75 13.58
CA ILE A 65 -3.68 -7.08 13.52
C ILE A 65 -2.31 -6.94 12.86
N TYR A 66 -1.29 -7.47 13.50
CA TYR A 66 0.04 -7.66 12.91
C TYR A 66 0.23 -9.14 12.56
N ILE A 67 0.65 -9.41 11.33
CA ILE A 67 0.97 -10.76 10.85
C ILE A 67 2.45 -10.75 10.48
N GLY A 68 3.23 -11.57 11.18
CA GLY A 68 4.67 -11.70 10.94
C GLY A 68 5.00 -12.75 9.87
N THR A 69 6.26 -13.12 9.80
CA THR A 69 6.79 -14.03 8.77
C THR A 69 6.60 -15.50 9.08
N ASP A 70 6.38 -15.87 10.36
CA ASP A 70 6.08 -17.24 10.78
C ASP A 70 4.56 -17.47 10.79
N ALA A 71 4.12 -18.67 10.47
CA ALA A 71 2.70 -19.03 10.43
C ALA A 71 1.97 -18.86 11.77
N THR A 72 2.70 -18.88 12.89
CA THR A 72 2.17 -18.67 14.24
C THR A 72 2.09 -17.20 14.63
N GLU A 73 2.70 -16.32 13.86
CA GLU A 73 2.83 -14.90 14.15
C GLU A 73 1.63 -14.09 13.67
N ARG A 74 0.53 -14.19 14.39
CA ARG A 74 -0.66 -13.35 14.19
C ARG A 74 -1.10 -12.79 15.53
N TRP A 75 -0.87 -11.48 15.71
CA TRP A 75 -1.11 -10.78 16.96
C TRP A 75 -2.17 -9.70 16.84
N THR A 76 -2.99 -9.57 17.86
CA THR A 76 -3.69 -8.34 18.17
C THR A 76 -2.70 -7.24 18.53
N LYS A 77 -3.12 -5.98 18.53
CA LYS A 77 -2.23 -4.87 18.94
C LYS A 77 -1.59 -5.09 20.29
N SER A 78 -2.37 -5.53 21.28
CA SER A 78 -1.85 -5.75 22.66
C SER A 78 -0.82 -6.88 22.73
N GLU A 79 -1.05 -7.97 22.02
CA GLU A 79 -0.09 -9.08 21.93
C GLU A 79 1.18 -8.64 21.19
N PHE A 80 1.02 -7.84 20.12
CA PHE A 80 2.17 -7.33 19.38
C PHE A 80 2.99 -6.31 20.20
N VAL A 81 2.34 -5.46 21.00
CA VAL A 81 3.03 -4.60 21.96
C VAL A 81 3.87 -5.43 22.93
N ALA A 82 3.31 -6.50 23.50
CA ALA A 82 4.02 -7.37 24.43
C ALA A 82 5.22 -8.07 23.77
N PHE A 83 5.03 -8.60 22.57
CA PHE A 83 6.09 -9.23 21.77
C PHE A 83 7.20 -8.24 21.41
N ALA A 84 6.84 -7.04 20.97
CA ALA A 84 7.77 -6.04 20.47
C ALA A 84 8.53 -5.29 21.58
N LYS A 85 7.96 -5.22 22.78
CA LYS A 85 8.52 -4.46 23.90
C LYS A 85 10.03 -4.65 24.12
N PRO A 86 10.58 -5.88 24.21
CA PRO A 86 12.01 -6.07 24.42
C PRO A 86 12.90 -5.49 23.32
N TYR A 87 12.37 -5.38 22.10
CA TYR A 87 13.10 -4.81 20.97
C TYR A 87 13.15 -3.28 21.04
N PHE A 88 12.04 -2.66 21.38
CA PHE A 88 11.97 -1.22 21.58
C PHE A 88 12.75 -0.76 22.82
N ASP A 89 12.63 -1.48 23.93
CA ASP A 89 13.31 -1.15 25.20
C ASP A 89 14.84 -1.13 25.05
N ARG A 90 15.41 -2.02 24.23
CA ARG A 90 16.87 -2.03 23.97
C ARG A 90 17.33 -1.00 22.93
N GLY A 91 16.41 -0.14 22.43
CA GLY A 91 16.72 0.90 21.46
C GLY A 91 16.98 0.39 20.04
N LYS A 92 16.60 -0.85 19.73
CA LYS A 92 16.80 -1.47 18.39
C LYS A 92 15.62 -2.37 18.04
N ALA A 93 14.70 -1.84 17.25
CA ALA A 93 13.59 -2.60 16.66
C ALA A 93 13.88 -2.95 15.19
N TRP A 94 12.96 -2.70 14.28
CA TRP A 94 13.07 -3.10 12.87
C TRP A 94 13.50 -1.92 12.00
N ASP A 95 14.67 -1.99 11.38
CA ASP A 95 15.13 -1.00 10.40
C ASP A 95 14.95 -1.54 8.99
N PHE A 96 13.69 -1.56 8.53
CA PHE A 96 13.34 -1.96 7.19
C PHE A 96 13.28 -0.76 6.26
N LYS A 97 13.76 -0.92 5.02
CA LYS A 97 13.78 0.15 4.02
C LYS A 97 12.72 -0.12 2.97
N PRO A 98 11.56 0.56 3.02
CA PRO A 98 10.50 0.38 2.05
C PRO A 98 10.86 0.98 0.68
N TYR A 99 10.41 0.30 -0.37
CA TYR A 99 10.47 0.75 -1.75
C TYR A 99 9.34 0.12 -2.56
N ASP A 100 9.10 0.60 -3.77
CA ASP A 100 8.06 0.11 -4.70
C ASP A 100 6.68 -0.04 -4.02
N ARG A 101 6.28 0.99 -3.27
CA ARG A 101 4.96 0.99 -2.61
C ARG A 101 3.86 1.35 -3.59
N ASN A 102 2.88 0.46 -3.70
CA ASN A 102 1.62 0.67 -4.38
C ASN A 102 0.51 0.82 -3.34
N LEU A 103 -0.19 1.96 -3.35
CA LEU A 103 -1.25 2.29 -2.40
C LEU A 103 -2.51 2.71 -3.15
N HIS A 104 -3.65 2.23 -2.68
CA HIS A 104 -4.97 2.56 -3.19
C HIS A 104 -5.85 3.09 -2.08
N VAL A 105 -6.60 4.15 -2.35
CA VAL A 105 -7.59 4.71 -1.42
C VAL A 105 -8.98 4.47 -2.00
N THR A 106 -9.93 4.06 -1.17
CA THR A 106 -11.33 3.89 -1.59
C THR A 106 -11.93 5.22 -2.05
N SER A 107 -12.95 5.16 -2.89
CA SER A 107 -13.60 6.35 -3.46
C SER A 107 -14.22 7.27 -2.40
N ASP A 108 -14.62 6.72 -1.25
CA ASP A 108 -15.11 7.47 -0.10
C ASP A 108 -14.01 8.04 0.80
N GLY A 109 -12.74 7.76 0.49
CA GLY A 109 -11.57 8.22 1.23
C GLY A 109 -11.42 7.65 2.64
N LYS A 110 -12.16 6.60 3.00
CA LYS A 110 -12.18 6.06 4.37
C LYS A 110 -11.24 4.89 4.61
N HIS A 111 -10.91 4.14 3.56
CA HIS A 111 -10.01 3.00 3.65
C HIS A 111 -8.91 3.09 2.60
N ALA A 112 -7.79 2.49 2.91
CA ALA A 112 -6.71 2.30 1.96
C ALA A 112 -6.09 0.93 2.15
N TRP A 113 -5.53 0.38 1.07
CA TRP A 113 -4.68 -0.81 1.14
C TRP A 113 -3.41 -0.57 0.36
N PHE A 114 -2.36 -1.24 0.75
CA PHE A 114 -1.07 -1.09 0.09
C PHE A 114 -0.28 -2.39 0.08
N SER A 115 0.68 -2.45 -0.82
CA SER A 115 1.80 -3.38 -0.77
C SER A 115 3.09 -2.64 -1.06
N GLU A 116 4.19 -3.11 -0.49
CA GLU A 116 5.52 -2.56 -0.68
C GLU A 116 6.57 -3.66 -0.63
N LEU A 117 7.74 -3.41 -1.20
CA LEU A 117 8.91 -4.22 -0.96
C LEU A 117 9.76 -3.58 0.14
N LEU A 118 10.49 -4.41 0.85
CA LEU A 118 11.32 -4.01 1.98
C LEU A 118 12.70 -4.65 1.84
N THR A 119 13.74 -3.85 1.93
CA THR A 119 15.08 -4.37 2.21
C THR A 119 15.20 -4.59 3.71
N THR A 120 15.48 -5.83 4.12
CA THR A 120 15.57 -6.23 5.52
C THR A 120 16.80 -7.12 5.75
N TRP A 121 17.09 -7.44 7.02
CA TRP A 121 18.12 -8.44 7.37
C TRP A 121 17.75 -9.87 6.92
N MET A 122 16.45 -10.12 6.65
CA MET A 122 15.95 -11.40 6.09
C MET A 122 16.03 -11.46 4.56
N GLY A 123 16.63 -10.46 3.91
CA GLY A 123 16.57 -10.26 2.47
C GLY A 123 15.39 -9.39 2.05
N VAL A 124 14.89 -9.60 0.83
CA VAL A 124 13.71 -8.88 0.34
C VAL A 124 12.46 -9.46 0.96
N CYS A 125 11.69 -8.61 1.62
CA CYS A 125 10.38 -8.94 2.15
C CYS A 125 9.29 -8.17 1.41
N ARG A 126 8.05 -8.64 1.54
CA ARG A 126 6.85 -7.91 1.13
C ARG A 126 6.08 -7.50 2.36
N GLY A 127 5.82 -6.19 2.48
CA GLY A 127 4.85 -5.63 3.39
C GLY A 127 3.53 -5.41 2.67
N SER A 128 2.41 -5.65 3.33
CA SER A 128 1.10 -5.22 2.85
C SER A 128 0.21 -4.87 4.03
N GLY A 129 -0.79 -4.02 3.80
CA GLY A 129 -1.63 -3.61 4.92
C GLY A 129 -2.88 -2.87 4.48
N VAL A 130 -3.72 -2.64 5.49
CA VAL A 130 -4.97 -1.89 5.39
C VAL A 130 -4.92 -0.73 6.37
N LEU A 131 -5.40 0.43 5.93
CA LEU A 131 -5.57 1.61 6.77
C LEU A 131 -7.02 2.05 6.77
N THR A 132 -7.45 2.61 7.90
CA THR A 132 -8.74 3.30 8.05
C THR A 132 -8.51 4.77 8.41
N TYR A 133 -9.26 5.66 7.78
CA TYR A 133 -9.26 7.07 8.11
C TYR A 133 -10.20 7.35 9.27
N THR A 134 -9.65 7.88 10.36
CA THR A 134 -10.34 8.18 11.61
C THR A 134 -10.38 9.69 11.88
N LYS A 135 -11.02 10.13 12.94
CA LYS A 135 -10.98 11.53 13.39
C LYS A 135 -9.56 12.03 13.72
N SER A 136 -8.64 11.11 14.06
CA SER A 136 -7.23 11.40 14.33
C SER A 136 -6.29 11.11 13.14
N GLY A 137 -6.85 10.97 11.93
CA GLY A 137 -6.11 10.67 10.71
C GLY A 137 -6.08 9.17 10.37
N TRP A 138 -5.21 8.81 9.44
CA TRP A 138 -5.03 7.41 9.03
C TRP A 138 -4.45 6.56 10.15
N LYS A 139 -4.97 5.35 10.31
CA LYS A 139 -4.47 4.31 11.23
C LYS A 139 -4.29 3.00 10.49
N ILE A 140 -3.25 2.26 10.84
CA ILE A 140 -2.98 0.93 10.29
C ILE A 140 -3.87 -0.07 11.03
N ASP A 141 -4.79 -0.72 10.31
CA ASP A 141 -5.68 -1.76 10.84
C ASP A 141 -5.09 -3.15 10.70
N GLN A 142 -4.35 -3.38 9.63
CA GLN A 142 -3.63 -4.64 9.44
C GLN A 142 -2.30 -4.36 8.78
N TYR A 143 -1.28 -5.08 9.20
CA TYR A 143 -0.01 -5.19 8.50
C TYR A 143 0.40 -6.65 8.40
N HIS A 144 0.88 -7.06 7.24
CA HIS A 144 1.41 -8.40 6.98
C HIS A 144 2.81 -8.28 6.38
N LEU A 145 3.76 -8.95 7.00
CA LEU A 145 5.13 -9.09 6.56
C LEU A 145 5.39 -10.52 6.08
N SER A 146 5.99 -10.69 4.91
CA SER A 146 6.39 -12.00 4.40
C SER A 146 7.75 -11.93 3.72
N VAL A 147 8.56 -12.96 3.88
CA VAL A 147 9.79 -13.16 3.11
C VAL A 147 9.41 -13.51 1.68
N THR A 148 10.05 -12.91 0.68
CA THR A 148 9.84 -13.28 -0.73
C THR A 148 10.80 -14.39 -1.11
N VAL A 149 10.25 -15.45 -1.71
CA VAL A 149 11.05 -16.55 -2.25
C VAL A 149 10.98 -16.49 -3.77
N PRO A 150 12.12 -16.41 -4.50
CA PRO A 150 12.13 -16.51 -5.95
C PRO A 150 11.50 -17.82 -6.42
N ASN A 151 10.68 -17.76 -7.49
CA ASN A 151 10.00 -18.93 -8.01
C ASN A 151 10.94 -20.09 -8.36
N ASP A 152 12.14 -19.78 -8.85
CA ASP A 152 13.15 -20.78 -9.21
C ASP A 152 13.69 -21.57 -8.00
N LEU A 153 13.60 -20.98 -6.79
CA LEU A 153 14.07 -21.60 -5.55
C LEU A 153 12.95 -22.27 -4.74
N ILE A 154 11.71 -22.25 -5.20
CA ILE A 154 10.57 -22.72 -4.41
C ILE A 154 10.68 -24.20 -4.01
N LYS A 155 11.22 -25.04 -4.87
CA LYS A 155 11.40 -26.47 -4.58
C LYS A 155 12.42 -26.71 -3.48
N ASP A 156 13.55 -26.01 -3.54
CA ASP A 156 14.62 -26.10 -2.54
C ASP A 156 14.14 -25.57 -1.20
N PHE A 157 13.41 -24.44 -1.22
CA PHE A 157 12.80 -23.87 -0.03
C PHE A 157 11.81 -24.83 0.65
N ILE A 158 10.92 -25.49 -0.12
CA ILE A 158 9.99 -26.49 0.40
C ILE A 158 10.75 -27.67 1.03
N THR A 159 11.81 -28.14 0.38
CA THR A 159 12.66 -29.23 0.91
C THR A 159 13.26 -28.82 2.25
N LEU A 160 13.85 -27.62 2.35
CA LEU A 160 14.44 -27.10 3.57
C LEU A 160 13.41 -27.01 4.72
N VAL A 161 12.20 -26.51 4.44
CA VAL A 161 11.12 -26.41 5.42
C VAL A 161 10.67 -27.80 5.90
N ASN A 162 10.51 -28.76 4.98
CA ASN A 162 10.13 -30.12 5.32
C ASN A 162 11.18 -30.83 6.21
N ASP A 163 12.46 -30.68 5.87
CA ASP A 163 13.57 -31.24 6.66
C ASP A 163 13.63 -30.63 8.06
N PHE A 164 13.40 -29.33 8.18
CA PHE A 164 13.31 -28.65 9.47
C PHE A 164 12.16 -29.19 10.32
N ASN A 165 10.96 -29.35 9.73
CA ASN A 165 9.79 -29.84 10.43
C ASN A 165 9.94 -31.32 10.87
N ASN A 166 10.59 -32.12 10.06
CA ASN A 166 10.85 -33.55 10.39
C ASN A 166 11.84 -33.72 11.56
N ARG A 167 12.77 -32.76 11.74
CA ARG A 167 13.71 -32.77 12.88
C ARG A 167 13.06 -32.35 14.20
N LYS A 168 11.88 -31.73 14.16
CA LYS A 168 11.14 -31.30 15.35
C LYS A 168 10.16 -32.33 15.91
N LYS A 169 9.92 -33.41 15.17
CA LYS A 169 9.10 -34.57 15.58
C LYS A 169 9.96 -35.57 16.35
#